data_a41b5fcea5aca8d0be70c535d5188084
#
_entry.id   a41b5fcea5aca8d0be70c535d5188084
#
_cell.length_a   1.000
_cell.length_b   1.000
_cell.length_c   1.000
_cell.angle_alpha   90.00
_cell.angle_beta   90.00
_cell.angle_gamma   90.00
#
_symmetry.space_group_name_H-M   'P 1'
#
loop_
_entity.id
_entity.type
_entity.pdbx_description
1 polymer ?
#
loop_
_entity_poly.entity_id
_entity_poly.type
_entity_poly.pdbx_seq_one_letter_code
_entity_poly.pdbx_strand_id
1 'polypeptide(L)'
;ENLIDRLENSFKMLKGEGKITEINISETLKEVRRALLDADVSYKVAKSFCDDVKDIAIGQNVIKSVKPNQMMIKIVHDELAKLMGSEAKDINIKGNPGIVLVSGLQGSGKTTFCAKLANYCKKKKKKKVLLVACDVYRPAAIDQLKVLAQSIDIPVYTEEGVQDPVKIGKH
;
A
#
# COMPACT_ATOMS: atom_id res chain seq x y z
N GLU A 1 3.41 -13.91 -12.70
CA GLU A 1 2.72 -12.68 -13.14
C GLU A 1 2.32 -11.86 -11.91
N ASN A 2 2.69 -10.59 -11.88
CA ASN A 2 2.28 -9.71 -10.80
C ASN A 2 0.85 -9.16 -11.07
N LEU A 3 0.25 -8.49 -10.07
CA LEU A 3 -1.10 -7.93 -10.18
C LEU A 3 -1.22 -6.94 -11.36
N ILE A 4 -0.17 -6.15 -11.63
CA ILE A 4 -0.16 -5.15 -12.71
C ILE A 4 -0.28 -5.84 -14.06
N ASP A 5 0.55 -6.88 -14.31
CA ASP A 5 0.54 -7.63 -15.58
C ASP A 5 -0.84 -8.26 -15.86
N ARG A 6 -1.48 -8.78 -14.80
CA ARG A 6 -2.82 -9.38 -14.91
C ARG A 6 -3.90 -8.34 -15.19
N LEU A 7 -3.85 -7.19 -14.54
CA LEU A 7 -4.77 -6.09 -14.81
C LEU A 7 -4.59 -5.57 -16.24
N GLU A 8 -3.35 -5.37 -16.69
CA GLU A 8 -3.07 -4.96 -18.08
C GLU A 8 -3.58 -5.96 -19.09
N ASN A 9 -3.39 -7.26 -18.86
CA ASN A 9 -3.89 -8.33 -19.74
C ASN A 9 -5.42 -8.35 -19.79
N SER A 10 -6.10 -8.15 -18.65
CA SER A 10 -7.57 -8.05 -18.61
C SER A 10 -8.10 -6.88 -19.45
N PHE A 11 -7.38 -5.75 -19.49
CA PHE A 11 -7.75 -4.59 -20.31
C PHE A 11 -7.35 -4.72 -21.78
N LYS A 12 -6.35 -5.55 -22.11
CA LYS A 12 -6.01 -5.83 -23.52
C LYS A 12 -7.16 -6.49 -24.26
N MET A 13 -7.96 -7.31 -23.59
CA MET A 13 -9.16 -7.93 -24.16
C MET A 13 -10.16 -6.88 -24.65
N LEU A 14 -10.28 -5.74 -23.97
CA LEU A 14 -11.14 -4.62 -24.39
C LEU A 14 -10.55 -3.84 -25.58
N LYS A 15 -9.23 -3.87 -25.82
CA LYS A 15 -8.59 -3.10 -26.89
C LYS A 15 -8.82 -3.64 -28.29
N GLY A 16 -9.16 -4.94 -28.41
CA GLY A 16 -9.33 -5.62 -29.71
C GLY A 16 -10.74 -5.47 -30.32
N GLU A 17 -11.71 -5.00 -29.57
CA GLU A 17 -13.10 -4.94 -30.01
C GLU A 17 -13.51 -3.52 -30.37
N GLY A 18 -14.01 -3.33 -31.59
CA GLY A 18 -14.44 -2.04 -32.11
C GLY A 18 -15.67 -1.46 -31.38
N LYS A 19 -16.40 -2.28 -30.60
CA LYS A 19 -17.51 -1.88 -29.73
C LYS A 19 -17.43 -2.65 -28.41
N ILE A 20 -17.46 -1.95 -27.29
CA ILE A 20 -17.58 -2.55 -25.96
C ILE A 20 -19.05 -2.78 -25.64
N THR A 21 -19.36 -3.96 -25.09
CA THR A 21 -20.70 -4.33 -24.63
C THR A 21 -20.70 -4.50 -23.10
N GLU A 22 -21.86 -4.57 -22.47
CA GLU A 22 -21.96 -4.92 -21.05
C GLU A 22 -21.38 -6.29 -20.73
N ILE A 23 -21.45 -7.22 -21.69
CA ILE A 23 -20.88 -8.57 -21.56
C ILE A 23 -19.37 -8.46 -21.46
N ASN A 24 -18.71 -7.72 -22.35
CA ASN A 24 -17.26 -7.52 -22.35
C ASN A 24 -16.79 -6.84 -21.05
N ILE A 25 -17.52 -5.84 -20.53
CA ILE A 25 -17.24 -5.21 -19.25
C ILE A 25 -17.32 -6.25 -18.12
N SER A 26 -18.40 -7.04 -18.09
CA SER A 26 -18.60 -8.04 -17.05
C SER A 26 -17.52 -9.14 -17.07
N GLU A 27 -17.08 -9.57 -18.26
CA GLU A 27 -15.99 -10.54 -18.42
C GLU A 27 -14.64 -9.96 -17.94
N THR A 28 -14.33 -8.75 -18.37
CA THR A 28 -13.12 -8.04 -17.90
C THR A 28 -13.11 -7.90 -16.38
N LEU A 29 -14.23 -7.52 -15.76
CA LEU A 29 -14.33 -7.39 -14.31
C LEU A 29 -14.23 -8.72 -13.58
N LYS A 30 -14.62 -9.85 -14.19
CA LYS A 30 -14.34 -11.18 -13.63
C LYS A 30 -12.84 -11.46 -13.56
N GLU A 31 -12.10 -11.14 -14.60
CA GLU A 31 -10.63 -11.31 -14.60
C GLU A 31 -9.94 -10.35 -13.63
N VAL A 32 -10.39 -9.10 -13.56
CA VAL A 32 -9.91 -8.13 -12.55
C VAL A 32 -10.14 -8.67 -11.13
N ARG A 33 -11.33 -9.21 -10.84
CA ARG A 33 -11.63 -9.82 -9.54
C ARG A 33 -10.73 -11.01 -9.22
N ARG A 34 -10.47 -11.88 -10.21
CA ARG A 34 -9.52 -13.00 -10.04
C ARG A 34 -8.12 -12.49 -9.73
N ALA A 35 -7.64 -11.48 -10.46
CA ALA A 35 -6.33 -10.88 -10.21
C ALA A 35 -6.21 -10.30 -8.79
N LEU A 36 -7.25 -9.67 -8.28
CA LEU A 36 -7.30 -9.13 -6.91
C LEU A 36 -7.28 -10.27 -5.88
N LEU A 37 -8.05 -11.34 -6.09
CA LEU A 37 -8.06 -12.50 -5.19
C LEU A 37 -6.71 -13.21 -5.14
N ASP A 38 -6.05 -13.36 -6.29
CA ASP A 38 -4.71 -13.97 -6.39
C ASP A 38 -3.62 -13.07 -5.76
N ALA A 39 -3.90 -11.78 -5.57
CA ALA A 39 -3.08 -10.84 -4.83
C ALA A 39 -3.50 -10.72 -3.34
N ASP A 40 -4.17 -11.75 -2.80
CA ASP A 40 -4.61 -11.84 -1.38
C ASP A 40 -5.61 -10.77 -0.95
N VAL A 41 -6.30 -10.11 -1.88
CA VAL A 41 -7.42 -9.22 -1.55
C VAL A 41 -8.63 -10.06 -1.10
N SER A 42 -9.27 -9.68 0.00
CA SER A 42 -10.45 -10.42 0.47
C SER A 42 -11.58 -10.43 -0.56
N TYR A 43 -12.31 -11.56 -0.66
CA TYR A 43 -13.41 -11.71 -1.63
C TYR A 43 -14.45 -10.60 -1.51
N LYS A 44 -14.80 -10.19 -0.28
CA LYS A 44 -15.78 -9.13 -0.04
C LYS A 44 -15.34 -7.80 -0.66
N VAL A 45 -14.07 -7.44 -0.49
CA VAL A 45 -13.49 -6.21 -1.04
C VAL A 45 -13.39 -6.29 -2.56
N ALA A 46 -12.86 -7.38 -3.10
CA ALA A 46 -12.73 -7.58 -4.54
C ALA A 46 -14.09 -7.58 -5.26
N LYS A 47 -15.13 -8.17 -4.63
CA LYS A 47 -16.49 -8.14 -5.16
C LYS A 47 -17.07 -6.74 -5.16
N SER A 48 -17.07 -6.04 -4.02
CA SER A 48 -17.59 -4.67 -3.91
C SER A 48 -16.92 -3.74 -4.91
N PHE A 49 -15.60 -3.80 -5.02
CA PHE A 49 -14.83 -3.04 -6.00
C PHE A 49 -15.31 -3.26 -7.45
N CYS A 50 -15.49 -4.52 -7.86
CA CYS A 50 -15.95 -4.82 -9.21
C CYS A 50 -17.40 -4.39 -9.45
N ASP A 51 -18.25 -4.48 -8.43
CA ASP A 51 -19.66 -4.03 -8.52
C ASP A 51 -19.68 -2.49 -8.65
N ASP A 52 -18.92 -1.75 -7.84
CA ASP A 52 -18.81 -0.29 -7.91
C ASP A 52 -18.29 0.18 -9.28
N VAL A 53 -17.23 -0.45 -9.81
CA VAL A 53 -16.69 -0.14 -11.14
C VAL A 53 -17.73 -0.38 -12.24
N LYS A 54 -18.48 -1.48 -12.14
CA LYS A 54 -19.55 -1.80 -13.09
C LYS A 54 -20.65 -0.74 -13.10
N ASP A 55 -21.12 -0.35 -11.93
CA ASP A 55 -22.19 0.65 -11.76
C ASP A 55 -21.77 2.02 -12.32
N ILE A 56 -20.51 2.43 -12.04
CA ILE A 56 -19.96 3.66 -12.58
C ILE A 56 -19.83 3.59 -14.12
N ALA A 57 -19.37 2.47 -14.66
CA ALA A 57 -19.20 2.28 -16.10
C ALA A 57 -20.55 2.36 -16.84
N ILE A 58 -21.60 1.77 -16.26
CA ILE A 58 -22.96 1.85 -16.78
C ILE A 58 -23.49 3.29 -16.67
N GLY A 59 -23.38 3.91 -15.50
CA GLY A 59 -23.86 5.27 -15.24
C GLY A 59 -23.21 6.33 -16.12
N GLN A 60 -21.92 6.18 -16.41
CA GLN A 60 -21.18 7.08 -17.32
C GLN A 60 -21.35 6.74 -18.80
N ASN A 61 -22.19 5.77 -19.16
CA ASN A 61 -22.41 5.35 -20.53
C ASN A 61 -21.12 5.03 -21.31
N VAL A 62 -20.18 4.32 -20.65
CA VAL A 62 -18.88 3.95 -21.24
C VAL A 62 -19.03 3.32 -22.62
N ILE A 63 -20.06 2.48 -22.80
CA ILE A 63 -20.38 1.78 -24.05
C ILE A 63 -20.61 2.75 -25.22
N LYS A 64 -21.16 3.93 -24.94
CA LYS A 64 -21.45 4.98 -25.95
C LYS A 64 -20.31 5.98 -26.12
N SER A 65 -19.22 5.84 -25.35
CA SER A 65 -18.08 6.75 -25.42
C SER A 65 -17.28 6.58 -26.72
N VAL A 66 -16.66 7.66 -27.18
CA VAL A 66 -15.71 7.63 -28.32
C VAL A 66 -14.44 6.84 -27.98
N LYS A 67 -14.07 6.76 -26.70
CA LYS A 67 -12.89 6.04 -26.19
C LYS A 67 -13.24 5.15 -24.98
N PRO A 68 -14.06 4.12 -25.15
CA PRO A 68 -14.61 3.35 -24.04
C PRO A 68 -13.52 2.63 -23.24
N ASN A 69 -12.44 2.14 -23.89
CA ASN A 69 -11.33 1.48 -23.22
C ASN A 69 -10.57 2.42 -22.28
N GLN A 70 -10.30 3.64 -22.71
CA GLN A 70 -9.59 4.61 -21.89
C GLN A 70 -10.45 5.05 -20.70
N MET A 71 -11.75 5.20 -20.92
CA MET A 71 -12.71 5.53 -19.88
C MET A 71 -12.82 4.42 -18.83
N MET A 72 -12.86 3.16 -19.26
CA MET A 72 -12.87 2.01 -18.38
C MET A 72 -11.60 1.90 -17.52
N ILE A 73 -10.41 2.07 -18.13
CA ILE A 73 -9.13 2.10 -17.42
C ILE A 73 -9.13 3.23 -16.38
N LYS A 74 -9.62 4.40 -16.73
CA LYS A 74 -9.71 5.54 -15.81
C LYS A 74 -10.62 5.23 -14.62
N ILE A 75 -11.79 4.66 -14.83
CA ILE A 75 -12.73 4.29 -13.77
C ILE A 75 -12.07 3.30 -12.81
N VAL A 76 -11.43 2.27 -13.33
CA VAL A 76 -10.72 1.28 -12.49
C VAL A 76 -9.58 1.91 -11.71
N HIS A 77 -8.78 2.78 -12.34
CA HIS A 77 -7.72 3.52 -11.67
C HIS A 77 -8.28 4.38 -10.52
N ASP A 78 -9.33 5.14 -10.78
CA ASP A 78 -9.91 6.06 -9.79
C ASP A 78 -10.53 5.29 -8.61
N GLU A 79 -11.19 4.16 -8.87
CA GLU A 79 -11.75 3.30 -7.82
C GLU A 79 -10.66 2.54 -7.04
N LEU A 80 -9.54 2.13 -7.68
CA LEU A 80 -8.38 1.60 -6.95
C LEU A 80 -7.75 2.66 -6.05
N ALA A 81 -7.58 3.88 -6.54
CA ALA A 81 -7.06 4.98 -5.74
C ALA A 81 -7.97 5.28 -4.53
N LYS A 82 -9.27 5.27 -4.72
CA LYS A 82 -10.27 5.43 -3.66
C LYS A 82 -10.21 4.28 -2.64
N LEU A 83 -10.08 3.03 -3.09
CA LEU A 83 -9.94 1.85 -2.23
C LEU A 83 -8.67 1.92 -1.37
N MET A 84 -7.58 2.47 -1.91
CA MET A 84 -6.31 2.66 -1.21
C MET A 84 -6.27 3.89 -0.30
N GLY A 85 -7.34 4.70 -0.29
CA GLY A 85 -7.43 5.94 0.46
C GLY A 85 -7.02 7.14 -0.40
N SER A 86 -7.99 7.82 -0.99
CA SER A 86 -7.82 8.93 -1.95
C SER A 86 -7.10 10.17 -1.39
N GLU A 87 -7.03 10.31 -0.07
CA GLU A 87 -6.43 11.45 0.60
C GLU A 87 -5.24 11.04 1.45
N ALA A 88 -4.15 11.82 1.36
CA ALA A 88 -3.02 11.69 2.26
C ALA A 88 -3.45 12.12 3.66
N LYS A 89 -3.54 11.17 4.59
CA LYS A 89 -3.80 11.47 6.01
C LYS A 89 -2.48 11.61 6.75
N ASP A 90 -2.42 12.64 7.57
CA ASP A 90 -1.27 12.85 8.44
C ASP A 90 -1.24 11.80 9.56
N ILE A 91 -0.02 11.49 10.03
CA ILE A 91 0.15 10.56 11.15
C ILE A 91 -0.40 11.17 12.44
N ASN A 92 -1.30 10.45 13.09
CA ASN A 92 -1.88 10.83 14.38
C ASN A 92 -1.25 10.00 15.50
N ILE A 93 -0.15 10.53 16.06
CA ILE A 93 0.56 9.88 17.17
C ILE A 93 -0.03 10.39 18.48
N LYS A 94 -0.69 9.50 19.20
CA LYS A 94 -1.28 9.75 20.53
C LYS A 94 -0.39 9.15 21.62
N GLY A 95 -0.45 9.74 22.82
CA GLY A 95 0.31 9.28 23.99
C GLY A 95 1.55 10.11 24.29
N ASN A 96 2.08 9.92 25.50
CA ASN A 96 3.32 10.53 25.96
C ASN A 96 4.13 9.48 26.77
N PRO A 97 5.07 8.77 26.16
CA PRO A 97 5.48 8.88 24.75
C PRO A 97 4.44 8.34 23.75
N GLY A 98 4.41 8.89 22.54
CA GLY A 98 3.67 8.33 21.43
C GLY A 98 4.47 7.21 20.77
N ILE A 99 3.89 6.02 20.66
CA ILE A 99 4.58 4.81 20.15
C ILE A 99 4.05 4.47 18.77
N VAL A 100 4.96 4.20 17.84
CA VAL A 100 4.66 3.70 16.49
C VAL A 100 5.38 2.38 16.26
N LEU A 101 4.64 1.29 16.12
CA LEU A 101 5.18 -0.02 15.75
C LEU A 101 5.14 -0.18 14.23
N VAL A 102 6.29 -0.43 13.61
CA VAL A 102 6.42 -0.73 12.19
C VAL A 102 6.70 -2.20 12.00
N SER A 103 5.74 -2.93 11.44
CA SER A 103 5.82 -4.36 11.16
C SER A 103 5.64 -4.65 9.67
N GLY A 104 6.07 -5.83 9.23
CA GLY A 104 5.91 -6.28 7.84
C GLY A 104 6.91 -7.38 7.47
N LEU A 105 6.79 -7.93 6.26
CA LEU A 105 7.63 -8.98 5.74
C LEU A 105 9.09 -8.52 5.55
N GLN A 106 10.00 -9.47 5.45
CA GLN A 106 11.40 -9.19 5.11
C GLN A 106 11.49 -8.50 3.75
N GLY A 107 12.39 -7.51 3.63
CA GLY A 107 12.55 -6.74 2.39
C GLY A 107 11.46 -5.70 2.11
N SER A 108 10.42 -5.58 2.93
CA SER A 108 9.32 -4.62 2.74
C SER A 108 9.69 -3.14 3.01
N GLY A 109 10.94 -2.84 3.34
CA GLY A 109 11.42 -1.48 3.52
C GLY A 109 11.16 -0.87 4.90
N LYS A 110 10.83 -1.66 5.92
CA LYS A 110 10.56 -1.19 7.30
C LYS A 110 11.63 -0.25 7.86
N THR A 111 12.89 -0.67 7.80
CA THR A 111 14.03 0.11 8.34
C THR A 111 14.15 1.47 7.66
N THR A 112 14.06 1.50 6.33
CA THR A 112 14.07 2.75 5.55
C THR A 112 12.86 3.62 5.86
N PHE A 113 11.68 3.00 6.02
CA PHE A 113 10.46 3.73 6.38
C PHE A 113 10.56 4.34 7.78
N CYS A 114 11.08 3.59 8.76
CA CYS A 114 11.31 4.10 10.12
C CYS A 114 12.20 5.35 10.11
N ALA A 115 13.32 5.32 9.38
CA ALA A 115 14.21 6.48 9.28
C ALA A 115 13.53 7.68 8.60
N LYS A 116 12.78 7.47 7.53
CA LYS A 116 12.02 8.52 6.84
C LYS A 116 10.94 9.13 7.74
N LEU A 117 10.17 8.28 8.43
CA LEU A 117 9.14 8.72 9.36
C LEU A 117 9.73 9.49 10.54
N ALA A 118 10.82 9.00 11.11
CA ALA A 118 11.54 9.67 12.19
C ALA A 118 12.03 11.06 11.79
N ASN A 119 12.64 11.18 10.60
CA ASN A 119 13.06 12.47 10.05
C ASN A 119 11.87 13.42 9.80
N TYR A 120 10.75 12.90 9.30
CA TYR A 120 9.52 13.66 9.13
C TYR A 120 9.00 14.19 10.49
N CYS A 121 8.91 13.31 11.50
CA CYS A 121 8.46 13.69 12.83
C CYS A 121 9.39 14.74 13.46
N LYS A 122 10.72 14.61 13.31
CA LYS A 122 11.71 15.58 13.79
C LYS A 122 11.57 16.92 13.07
N LYS A 123 11.59 16.91 11.72
CA LYS A 123 11.65 18.14 10.91
C LYS A 123 10.31 18.84 10.77
N LYS A 124 9.25 18.11 10.50
CA LYS A 124 7.92 18.68 10.21
C LYS A 124 7.04 18.80 11.45
N LYS A 125 7.06 17.78 12.32
CA LYS A 125 6.23 17.77 13.54
C LYS A 125 6.94 18.34 14.76
N LYS A 126 8.25 18.67 14.64
CA LYS A 126 9.06 19.20 15.75
C LYS A 126 9.03 18.31 17.01
N LYS A 127 8.92 17.00 16.83
CA LYS A 127 8.90 16.01 17.91
C LYS A 127 10.32 15.54 18.22
N LYS A 128 10.57 15.22 19.50
CA LYS A 128 11.73 14.42 19.91
C LYS A 128 11.44 12.98 19.52
N VAL A 129 12.36 12.34 18.81
CA VAL A 129 12.17 11.00 18.27
C VAL A 129 13.29 10.10 18.76
N LEU A 130 12.94 8.88 19.15
CA LEU A 130 13.84 7.76 19.44
C LEU A 130 13.49 6.61 18.52
N LEU A 131 14.47 6.02 17.89
CA LEU A 131 14.31 4.76 17.16
C LEU A 131 14.69 3.60 18.10
N VAL A 132 13.91 2.53 18.07
CA VAL A 132 14.14 1.33 18.89
C VAL A 132 14.32 0.13 17.96
N ALA A 133 15.47 -0.56 18.08
CA ALA A 133 15.81 -1.69 17.25
C ALA A 133 15.24 -2.99 17.83
N CYS A 134 14.05 -3.38 17.40
CA CYS A 134 13.38 -4.62 17.82
C CYS A 134 13.59 -5.81 16.86
N ASP A 135 14.32 -5.65 15.75
CA ASP A 135 14.65 -6.75 14.82
C ASP A 135 15.92 -7.49 15.31
N VAL A 136 15.76 -8.21 16.41
CA VAL A 136 16.86 -8.90 17.10
C VAL A 136 17.35 -10.16 16.38
N TYR A 137 16.56 -10.67 15.42
CA TYR A 137 16.92 -11.89 14.66
C TYR A 137 17.89 -11.61 13.52
N ARG A 138 18.15 -10.34 13.20
CA ARG A 138 19.03 -9.91 12.11
C ARG A 138 19.98 -8.81 12.56
N PRO A 139 21.19 -9.16 13.02
CA PRO A 139 22.18 -8.17 13.48
C PRO A 139 22.45 -7.05 12.46
N ALA A 140 22.56 -7.39 11.18
CA ALA A 140 22.74 -6.42 10.11
C ALA A 140 21.59 -5.37 10.00
N ALA A 141 20.37 -5.70 10.45
CA ALA A 141 19.26 -4.74 10.43
C ALA A 141 19.42 -3.68 11.55
N ILE A 142 19.99 -4.06 12.67
CA ILE A 142 20.31 -3.14 13.78
C ILE A 142 21.36 -2.14 13.31
N ASP A 143 22.46 -2.62 12.69
CA ASP A 143 23.53 -1.76 12.18
C ASP A 143 23.03 -0.83 11.07
N GLN A 144 22.21 -1.35 10.16
CA GLN A 144 21.57 -0.54 9.13
C GLN A 144 20.72 0.58 9.73
N LEU A 145 19.95 0.29 10.78
CA LEU A 145 19.14 1.29 11.49
C LEU A 145 20.02 2.35 12.15
N LYS A 146 21.13 1.95 12.80
CA LYS A 146 22.09 2.87 13.42
C LYS A 146 22.69 3.83 12.38
N VAL A 147 23.14 3.32 11.23
CA VAL A 147 23.71 4.14 10.15
C VAL A 147 22.68 5.15 9.60
N LEU A 148 21.47 4.69 9.33
CA LEU A 148 20.40 5.59 8.85
C LEU A 148 20.03 6.64 9.89
N ALA A 149 19.91 6.28 11.14
CA ALA A 149 19.57 7.20 12.23
C ALA A 149 20.67 8.26 12.43
N GLN A 150 21.92 7.87 12.35
CA GLN A 150 23.06 8.78 12.43
C GLN A 150 23.02 9.82 11.29
N SER A 151 22.67 9.41 10.08
CA SER A 151 22.59 10.33 8.93
C SER A 151 21.53 11.42 9.07
N ILE A 152 20.54 11.23 9.95
CA ILE A 152 19.45 12.16 10.24
C ILE A 152 19.51 12.74 11.67
N ASP A 153 20.60 12.44 12.39
CA ASP A 153 20.82 12.90 13.77
C ASP A 153 19.64 12.57 14.69
N ILE A 154 19.29 11.25 14.76
CA ILE A 154 18.26 10.70 15.65
C ILE A 154 18.88 9.56 16.47
N PRO A 155 18.67 9.53 17.80
CA PRO A 155 19.17 8.48 18.65
C PRO A 155 18.48 7.14 18.35
N VAL A 156 19.24 6.04 18.55
CA VAL A 156 18.75 4.66 18.46
C VAL A 156 18.97 3.97 19.78
N TYR A 157 17.94 3.35 20.31
CA TYR A 157 18.02 2.45 21.44
C TYR A 157 18.24 1.00 20.96
N THR A 158 19.23 0.34 21.53
CA THR A 158 19.56 -1.06 21.27
C THR A 158 20.01 -1.72 22.57
N GLU A 159 19.68 -2.99 22.75
CA GLU A 159 20.20 -3.81 23.86
C GLU A 159 21.00 -4.98 23.29
N GLU A 160 22.30 -5.02 23.61
CA GLU A 160 23.17 -6.10 23.19
C GLU A 160 22.89 -7.38 23.99
N GLY A 161 22.82 -8.52 23.28
CA GLY A 161 22.57 -9.82 23.91
C GLY A 161 21.12 -10.11 24.29
N VAL A 162 20.20 -9.16 24.15
CA VAL A 162 18.76 -9.37 24.38
C VAL A 162 18.09 -9.80 23.10
N GLN A 163 17.53 -11.01 23.09
CA GLN A 163 16.82 -11.58 21.94
C GLN A 163 15.30 -11.49 22.07
N ASP A 164 14.80 -10.74 23.04
CA ASP A 164 13.37 -10.55 23.29
C ASP A 164 12.95 -9.12 22.91
N PRO A 165 12.29 -8.94 21.73
CA PRO A 165 11.89 -7.61 21.27
C PRO A 165 10.84 -6.96 22.20
N VAL A 166 10.08 -7.75 22.96
CA VAL A 166 9.07 -7.23 23.90
C VAL A 166 9.76 -6.59 25.11
N LYS A 167 10.86 -7.17 25.59
CA LYS A 167 11.67 -6.57 26.66
C LYS A 167 12.26 -5.24 26.21
N ILE A 168 12.91 -5.23 25.04
CA ILE A 168 13.50 -4.01 24.45
C ILE A 168 12.47 -2.89 24.30
N GLY A 169 11.25 -3.23 23.90
CA GLY A 169 10.19 -2.25 23.73
C GLY A 169 9.54 -1.77 25.02
N LYS A 170 9.80 -2.42 26.17
CA LYS A 170 9.27 -2.03 27.48
C LYS A 170 10.25 -1.15 28.28
N HIS A 171 11.54 -1.20 27.96
CA HIS A 171 12.58 -0.37 28.57
C HIS A 171 12.65 1.00 27.90
#